data_d1dae3caf6a56bc5c0a35be713da1a1e
#
_entry.id   d1dae3caf6a56bc5c0a35be713da1a1e
#
_cell.length_a   1.000
_cell.length_b   1.000
_cell.length_c   1.000
_cell.angle_alpha   90.00
_cell.angle_beta   90.00
_cell.angle_gamma   90.00
#
_symmetry.space_group_name_H-M   'P 1'
#
loop_
_entity.id
_entity.type
_entity.pdbx_description
1 polymer ?
#
loop_
_entity_poly.entity_id
_entity_poly.type
_entity_poly.pdbx_seq_one_letter_code
_entity_poly.pdbx_strand_id
1 'polypeptide(L)'
;MSKVKLNFTPSVPVFDANVALGRRHDKAVNVESPHDTKLEMEKAGIDQALVYSPHAASYDSGEGNQMLLDSVNGSDNLIPQFVCNPAFDDIDQVLTGLKNNNILSVRMFPGLHNYPFTSWIVESWLDWLSEAGIP
;
A
#
# COMPACT_ATOMS: atom_id res chain seq x y z
N MET A 1 -22.48 3.24 31.06
CA MET A 1 -22.40 3.65 29.66
C MET A 1 -22.75 2.46 28.77
N SER A 2 -23.83 2.54 28.02
CA SER A 2 -24.20 1.50 27.02
C SER A 2 -23.15 1.41 25.94
N LYS A 3 -22.53 0.24 25.78
CA LYS A 3 -21.65 -0.02 24.62
C LYS A 3 -22.54 -0.07 23.39
N VAL A 4 -22.43 0.94 22.53
CA VAL A 4 -23.04 0.91 21.20
C VAL A 4 -22.37 -0.24 20.44
N LYS A 5 -23.09 -1.32 20.18
CA LYS A 5 -22.67 -2.36 19.26
C LYS A 5 -22.88 -1.83 17.84
N LEU A 6 -21.81 -1.46 17.20
CA LEU A 6 -21.81 -1.17 15.74
C LEU A 6 -21.81 -2.52 15.02
N ASN A 7 -22.98 -3.09 14.82
CA ASN A 7 -23.16 -4.23 13.92
C ASN A 7 -23.42 -3.67 12.51
N PHE A 8 -22.36 -3.23 11.87
CA PHE A 8 -22.43 -2.87 10.47
C PHE A 8 -22.15 -4.12 9.62
N THR A 9 -23.14 -4.55 8.87
CA THR A 9 -22.96 -5.60 7.85
C THR A 9 -23.29 -4.98 6.49
N PRO A 10 -22.28 -4.70 5.66
CA PRO A 10 -22.53 -4.12 4.34
C PRO A 10 -23.31 -5.09 3.47
N SER A 11 -24.19 -4.55 2.62
CA SER A 11 -24.98 -5.31 1.64
C SER A 11 -24.27 -5.49 0.30
N VAL A 12 -23.11 -4.88 0.15
CA VAL A 12 -22.24 -4.93 -1.03
C VAL A 12 -20.80 -5.18 -0.60
N PRO A 13 -19.96 -5.76 -1.47
CA PRO A 13 -18.53 -5.90 -1.18
C PRO A 13 -17.88 -4.55 -0.87
N VAL A 14 -17.06 -4.52 0.17
CA VAL A 14 -16.34 -3.32 0.62
C VAL A 14 -14.86 -3.48 0.34
N PHE A 15 -14.29 -2.46 -0.29
CA PHE A 15 -12.87 -2.38 -0.60
C PHE A 15 -12.23 -1.20 0.14
N ASP A 16 -11.21 -1.48 0.96
CA ASP A 16 -10.41 -0.43 1.61
C ASP A 16 -9.16 -0.13 0.78
N ALA A 17 -9.08 1.07 0.24
CA ALA A 17 -7.98 1.49 -0.63
C ALA A 17 -6.76 2.07 0.12
N ASN A 18 -6.72 2.02 1.45
CA ASN A 18 -5.67 2.71 2.22
C ASN A 18 -5.26 1.99 3.50
N VAL A 19 -4.68 0.82 3.38
CA VAL A 19 -4.23 0.02 4.53
C VAL A 19 -2.70 -0.06 4.57
N ALA A 20 -2.11 0.37 5.67
CA ALA A 20 -0.70 0.15 5.96
C ALA A 20 -0.52 -1.25 6.59
N LEU A 21 0.25 -2.11 5.95
CA LEU A 21 0.55 -3.46 6.43
C LEU A 21 1.99 -3.57 6.92
N GLY A 22 2.17 -3.83 8.20
CA GLY A 22 3.45 -3.93 8.85
C GLY A 22 3.66 -2.88 9.95
N ARG A 23 4.81 -2.98 10.59
CA ARG A 23 5.16 -2.09 11.70
C ARG A 23 5.34 -0.65 11.23
N ARG A 24 4.72 0.25 11.96
CA ARG A 24 4.92 1.70 11.80
C ARG A 24 5.99 2.20 12.78
N HIS A 25 6.80 3.17 12.33
CA HIS A 25 7.83 3.80 13.19
C HIS A 25 7.31 5.02 13.93
N ASP A 26 6.22 5.65 13.44
CA ASP A 26 5.67 6.90 13.96
C ASP A 26 4.68 6.68 15.11
N LYS A 27 4.15 5.47 15.24
CA LYS A 27 3.22 5.12 16.32
C LYS A 27 3.15 3.61 16.53
N ALA A 28 2.90 3.19 17.75
CA ALA A 28 2.57 1.81 18.05
C ALA A 28 1.15 1.49 17.52
N VAL A 29 1.03 0.41 16.79
CA VAL A 29 -0.24 -0.17 16.33
C VAL A 29 -0.29 -1.62 16.74
N ASN A 30 -1.48 -2.14 17.01
CA ASN A 30 -1.69 -3.53 17.42
C ASN A 30 -1.96 -4.46 16.22
N VAL A 31 -1.96 -3.92 15.01
CA VAL A 31 -2.28 -4.63 13.77
C VAL A 31 -1.07 -4.46 12.85
N GLU A 32 -0.15 -5.41 12.93
CA GLU A 32 1.11 -5.37 12.16
C GLU A 32 1.23 -6.54 11.18
N SER A 33 0.51 -7.64 11.44
CA SER A 33 0.57 -8.84 10.61
C SER A 33 -0.60 -8.93 9.62
N PRO A 34 -0.45 -9.70 8.52
CA PRO A 34 -1.56 -10.01 7.63
C PRO A 34 -2.75 -10.66 8.35
N HIS A 35 -2.47 -11.52 9.33
CA HIS A 35 -3.50 -12.19 10.12
C HIS A 35 -4.33 -11.17 10.92
N ASP A 36 -3.68 -10.28 11.67
CA ASP A 36 -4.38 -9.27 12.47
C ASP A 36 -5.15 -8.30 11.57
N THR A 37 -4.58 -7.91 10.44
CA THR A 37 -5.25 -7.08 9.45
C THR A 37 -6.54 -7.72 8.96
N LYS A 38 -6.52 -9.00 8.61
CA LYS A 38 -7.70 -9.75 8.16
C LYS A 38 -8.77 -9.83 9.24
N LEU A 39 -8.39 -10.04 10.51
CA LEU A 39 -9.34 -10.04 11.62
C LEU A 39 -10.04 -8.68 11.80
N GLU A 40 -9.31 -7.58 11.66
CA GLU A 40 -9.91 -6.24 11.74
C GLU A 40 -10.80 -5.95 10.50
N MET A 41 -10.41 -6.39 9.32
CA MET A 41 -11.23 -6.31 8.11
C MET A 41 -12.56 -7.06 8.29
N GLU A 42 -12.52 -8.30 8.81
CA GLU A 42 -13.74 -9.07 9.11
C GLU A 42 -14.66 -8.35 10.08
N LYS A 43 -14.12 -7.79 11.17
CA LYS A 43 -14.91 -7.00 12.14
C LYS A 43 -15.55 -5.75 11.53
N ALA A 44 -14.85 -5.13 10.56
CA ALA A 44 -15.32 -3.93 9.89
C ALA A 44 -16.21 -4.22 8.67
N GLY A 45 -16.36 -5.48 8.26
CA GLY A 45 -17.10 -5.87 7.06
C GLY A 45 -16.39 -5.50 5.77
N ILE A 46 -15.04 -5.50 5.76
CA ILE A 46 -14.20 -5.20 4.60
C ILE A 46 -13.81 -6.53 3.95
N ASP A 47 -14.08 -6.67 2.66
CA ASP A 47 -13.80 -7.88 1.89
C ASP A 47 -12.38 -7.92 1.34
N GLN A 48 -11.91 -6.80 0.83
CA GLN A 48 -10.56 -6.66 0.24
C GLN A 48 -9.92 -5.33 0.66
N ALA A 49 -8.61 -5.32 0.72
CA ALA A 49 -7.83 -4.12 1.03
C ALA A 49 -6.62 -3.96 0.10
N LEU A 50 -6.39 -2.73 -0.34
CA LEU A 50 -5.17 -2.31 -0.99
C LEU A 50 -4.15 -1.97 0.09
N VAL A 51 -3.06 -2.73 0.14
CA VAL A 51 -2.09 -2.65 1.22
C VAL A 51 -0.73 -2.16 0.75
N TYR A 52 -0.08 -1.33 1.54
CA TYR A 52 1.29 -0.86 1.29
C TYR A 52 2.18 -1.05 2.52
N SER A 53 3.48 -1.09 2.31
CA SER A 53 4.47 -1.19 3.38
C SER A 53 4.77 0.16 4.02
N PRO A 54 4.60 0.34 5.35
CA PRO A 54 5.09 1.52 6.06
C PRO A 54 6.61 1.70 5.96
N HIS A 55 7.36 0.60 5.87
CA HIS A 55 8.81 0.64 5.66
C HIS A 55 9.16 1.28 4.31
N ALA A 56 8.45 0.86 3.24
CA ALA A 56 8.62 1.47 1.91
C ALA A 56 8.30 2.96 1.89
N ALA A 57 7.31 3.39 2.69
CA ALA A 57 6.89 4.78 2.77
C ALA A 57 7.83 5.67 3.59
N SER A 58 8.68 5.10 4.47
CA SER A 58 9.45 5.87 5.45
C SER A 58 10.96 5.69 5.37
N TYR A 59 11.42 4.61 4.75
CA TYR A 59 12.84 4.25 4.67
C TYR A 59 13.28 3.93 3.25
N ASP A 60 13.03 2.71 2.80
CA ASP A 60 13.47 2.21 1.51
C ASP A 60 12.30 1.56 0.75
N SER A 61 11.96 2.12 -0.41
CA SER A 61 10.85 1.67 -1.23
C SER A 61 11.06 0.25 -1.76
N GLY A 62 12.25 -0.09 -2.22
CA GLY A 62 12.58 -1.41 -2.76
C GLY A 62 12.50 -2.50 -1.71
N GLU A 63 13.19 -2.30 -0.57
CA GLU A 63 13.17 -3.24 0.55
C GLU A 63 11.76 -3.41 1.11
N GLY A 64 11.07 -2.29 1.35
CA GLY A 64 9.71 -2.32 1.90
C GLY A 64 8.69 -2.96 0.98
N ASN A 65 8.79 -2.76 -0.33
CA ASN A 65 7.94 -3.45 -1.31
C ASN A 65 8.19 -4.96 -1.33
N GLN A 66 9.45 -5.40 -1.19
CA GLN A 66 9.76 -6.83 -1.09
C GLN A 66 9.20 -7.44 0.21
N MET A 67 9.36 -6.76 1.34
CA MET A 67 8.76 -7.19 2.62
C MET A 67 7.23 -7.33 2.52
N LEU A 68 6.59 -6.42 1.78
CA LEU A 68 5.15 -6.48 1.53
C LEU A 68 4.77 -7.73 0.75
N LEU A 69 5.46 -8.02 -0.35
CA LEU A 69 5.21 -9.21 -1.17
C LEU A 69 5.33 -10.49 -0.36
N ASP A 70 6.39 -10.60 0.45
CA ASP A 70 6.61 -11.76 1.31
C ASP A 70 5.48 -11.92 2.34
N SER A 71 4.97 -10.79 2.85
CA SER A 71 3.91 -10.78 3.86
C SER A 71 2.54 -11.17 3.31
N VAL A 72 2.20 -10.73 2.08
CA VAL A 72 0.87 -11.00 1.49
C VAL A 72 0.80 -12.28 0.68
N ASN A 73 1.92 -12.99 0.54
CA ASN A 73 1.98 -14.23 -0.23
C ASN A 73 0.88 -15.22 0.20
N GLY A 74 0.08 -15.66 -0.75
CA GLY A 74 -1.07 -16.56 -0.50
C GLY A 74 -2.30 -15.87 0.11
N SER A 75 -2.38 -14.54 0.06
CA SER A 75 -3.54 -13.77 0.53
C SER A 75 -4.36 -13.26 -0.65
N ASP A 76 -5.60 -13.70 -0.78
CA ASP A 76 -6.49 -13.29 -1.88
C ASP A 76 -7.17 -11.94 -1.63
N ASN A 77 -7.22 -11.49 -0.38
CA ASN A 77 -7.93 -10.28 0.04
C ASN A 77 -7.04 -9.11 0.47
N LEU A 78 -5.70 -9.31 0.50
CA LEU A 78 -4.73 -8.24 0.69
C LEU A 78 -4.00 -8.00 -0.63
N ILE A 79 -4.34 -6.93 -1.32
CA ILE A 79 -3.85 -6.59 -2.65
C ILE A 79 -2.64 -5.66 -2.50
N PRO A 80 -1.42 -6.08 -2.86
CA PRO A 80 -0.24 -5.25 -2.68
C PRO A 80 -0.22 -4.05 -3.62
N GLN A 81 0.12 -2.88 -3.07
CA GLN A 81 0.42 -1.66 -3.78
C GLN A 81 1.87 -1.28 -3.51
N PHE A 82 2.67 -1.06 -4.56
CA PHE A 82 4.04 -0.62 -4.37
C PHE A 82 4.11 0.86 -4.00
N VAL A 83 5.04 1.17 -3.14
CA VAL A 83 5.47 2.55 -2.89
C VAL A 83 6.63 2.86 -3.83
N CYS A 84 6.62 4.03 -4.45
CA CYS A 84 7.75 4.53 -5.22
C CYS A 84 8.18 5.92 -4.75
N ASN A 85 9.48 6.20 -4.87
CA ASN A 85 10.09 7.49 -4.56
C ASN A 85 10.70 8.09 -5.82
N PRO A 86 9.97 8.97 -6.53
CA PRO A 86 10.44 9.55 -7.80
C PRO A 86 11.75 10.33 -7.70
N ALA A 87 12.12 10.78 -6.51
CA ALA A 87 13.37 11.51 -6.31
C ALA A 87 14.60 10.59 -6.12
N PHE A 88 14.38 9.29 -5.92
CA PHE A 88 15.46 8.36 -5.56
C PHE A 88 15.44 7.05 -6.35
N ASP A 89 14.26 6.49 -6.61
CA ASP A 89 14.12 5.19 -7.24
C ASP A 89 14.46 5.23 -8.73
N ASP A 90 14.95 4.11 -9.24
CA ASP A 90 15.11 3.88 -10.67
C ASP A 90 13.79 3.39 -11.28
N ILE A 91 13.30 4.12 -12.28
CA ILE A 91 11.98 3.88 -12.89
C ILE A 91 11.91 2.51 -13.58
N ASP A 92 13.00 2.06 -14.21
CA ASP A 92 13.03 0.78 -14.92
C ASP A 92 13.05 -0.40 -13.95
N GLN A 93 13.70 -0.25 -12.80
CA GLN A 93 13.67 -1.24 -11.73
C GLN A 93 12.28 -1.36 -11.12
N VAL A 94 11.61 -0.24 -10.83
CA VAL A 94 10.24 -0.25 -10.31
C VAL A 94 9.30 -0.88 -11.33
N LEU A 95 9.40 -0.52 -12.62
CA LEU A 95 8.60 -1.14 -13.70
C LEU A 95 8.77 -2.65 -13.76
N THR A 96 10.01 -3.11 -13.70
CA THR A 96 10.33 -4.53 -13.69
C THR A 96 9.68 -5.23 -12.50
N GLY A 97 9.78 -4.63 -11.31
CA GLY A 97 9.14 -5.13 -10.09
C GLY A 97 7.62 -5.23 -10.21
N LEU A 98 6.97 -4.20 -10.74
CA LEU A 98 5.52 -4.18 -10.96
C LEU A 98 5.08 -5.31 -11.90
N LYS A 99 5.75 -5.47 -13.03
CA LYS A 99 5.43 -6.50 -14.04
C LYS A 99 5.66 -7.91 -13.51
N ASN A 100 6.81 -8.16 -12.88
CA ASN A 100 7.17 -9.50 -12.40
C ASN A 100 6.26 -9.99 -11.29
N ASN A 101 5.68 -9.07 -10.50
CA ASN A 101 4.82 -9.39 -9.37
C ASN A 101 3.34 -9.09 -9.63
N ASN A 102 2.98 -8.71 -10.86
CA ASN A 102 1.61 -8.36 -11.25
C ASN A 102 0.99 -7.29 -10.33
N ILE A 103 1.75 -6.26 -10.00
CA ILE A 103 1.30 -5.13 -9.18
C ILE A 103 0.60 -4.12 -10.08
N LEU A 104 -0.63 -3.77 -9.72
CA LEU A 104 -1.52 -2.97 -10.57
C LEU A 104 -1.66 -1.51 -10.12
N SER A 105 -0.99 -1.12 -9.04
CA SER A 105 -1.02 0.28 -8.57
C SER A 105 0.22 0.65 -7.79
N VAL A 106 0.54 1.94 -7.78
CA VAL A 106 1.65 2.52 -7.01
C VAL A 106 1.17 3.66 -6.12
N ARG A 107 1.97 3.99 -5.13
CA ARG A 107 1.72 5.10 -4.21
C ARG A 107 2.98 5.93 -4.03
N MET A 108 2.81 7.24 -3.99
CA MET A 108 3.86 8.22 -3.72
C MET A 108 3.61 8.91 -2.39
N PHE A 109 4.69 9.16 -1.64
CA PHE A 109 4.66 9.85 -0.34
C PHE A 109 5.60 11.06 -0.34
N PRO A 110 5.28 12.17 -1.05
CA PRO A 110 6.18 13.31 -1.16
C PRO A 110 6.65 13.86 0.18
N GLY A 111 5.74 13.92 1.16
CA GLY A 111 6.06 14.42 2.51
C GLY A 111 6.99 13.50 3.30
N LEU A 112 6.81 12.18 3.22
CA LEU A 112 7.67 11.21 3.92
C LEU A 112 9.02 11.04 3.23
N HIS A 113 9.02 11.01 1.90
CA HIS A 113 10.24 10.91 1.08
C HIS A 113 10.96 12.25 0.88
N ASN A 114 10.41 13.33 1.44
CA ASN A 114 11.00 14.67 1.47
C ASN A 114 11.37 15.22 0.09
N TYR A 115 10.48 15.10 -0.90
CA TYR A 115 10.62 15.75 -2.20
C TYR A 115 9.40 16.62 -2.54
N PRO A 116 9.58 17.73 -3.28
CA PRO A 116 8.46 18.54 -3.76
C PRO A 116 7.75 17.80 -4.92
N PHE A 117 6.42 17.86 -4.92
CA PHE A 117 5.61 17.31 -6.01
C PHE A 117 5.59 18.30 -7.19
N THR A 118 6.69 18.37 -7.93
CA THR A 118 6.91 19.30 -9.04
C THR A 118 7.18 18.52 -10.34
N SER A 119 6.86 19.11 -11.49
CA SER A 119 6.98 18.45 -12.80
C SER A 119 8.36 17.84 -13.03
N TRP A 120 9.43 18.56 -12.72
CA TRP A 120 10.80 18.09 -12.94
C TRP A 120 11.22 16.86 -12.09
N ILE A 121 10.44 16.48 -11.06
CA ILE A 121 10.64 15.24 -10.30
C ILE A 121 9.67 14.15 -10.75
N VAL A 122 8.39 14.49 -10.93
CA VAL A 122 7.34 13.48 -11.04
C VAL A 122 6.80 13.29 -12.45
N GLU A 123 7.05 14.21 -13.39
CA GLU A 123 6.42 14.19 -14.71
C GLU A 123 6.71 12.89 -15.48
N SER A 124 7.96 12.47 -15.56
CA SER A 124 8.35 11.23 -16.24
C SER A 124 7.72 9.99 -15.60
N TRP A 125 7.54 10.00 -14.28
CA TRP A 125 6.86 8.93 -13.56
C TRP A 125 5.36 8.89 -13.86
N LEU A 126 4.72 10.06 -13.86
CA LEU A 126 3.28 10.16 -14.14
C LEU A 126 2.96 9.81 -15.59
N ASP A 127 3.78 10.25 -16.54
CA ASP A 127 3.65 9.91 -17.94
C ASP A 127 3.77 8.41 -18.14
N TRP A 128 4.81 7.81 -17.59
CA TRP A 128 5.04 6.39 -17.66
C TRP A 128 3.90 5.56 -17.01
N LEU A 129 3.45 5.94 -15.81
CA LEU A 129 2.34 5.27 -15.13
C LEU A 129 1.04 5.38 -15.93
N SER A 130 0.79 6.56 -16.52
CA SER A 130 -0.37 6.79 -17.39
C SER A 130 -0.33 5.92 -18.65
N GLU A 131 0.83 5.83 -19.31
CA GLU A 131 1.01 4.97 -20.48
C GLU A 131 0.85 3.48 -20.15
N ALA A 132 1.27 3.07 -18.97
CA ALA A 132 1.12 1.71 -18.47
C ALA A 132 -0.28 1.39 -17.93
N GLY A 133 -1.15 2.39 -17.78
CA GLY A 133 -2.49 2.25 -17.19
C GLY A 133 -2.45 1.91 -15.70
N ILE A 134 -1.42 2.36 -14.98
CA ILE A 134 -1.21 2.09 -13.55
C ILE A 134 -1.61 3.34 -12.74
N PRO A 135 -2.65 3.26 -11.91
CA PRO A 135 -3.07 4.33 -11.00
C PRO A 135 -2.16 4.47 -9.79
#